data_839b99931c0e4d7f241d7aee107829d0
#
_entry.id   839b99931c0e4d7f241d7aee107829d0
#
_cell.length_a   1.000
_cell.length_b   1.000
_cell.length_c   1.000
_cell.angle_alpha   90.00
_cell.angle_beta   90.00
_cell.angle_gamma   90.00
#
_symmetry.space_group_name_H-M   'P 1'
#
loop_
_entity.id
_entity.type
_entity.pdbx_description
1 polymer ?
#
loop_
_entity_poly.entity_id
_entity_poly.type
_entity_poly.pdbx_seq_one_letter_code
_entity_poly.pdbx_strand_id
1 'polypeptide(L)'
;MSSDITPKQRDDIRYVLSDAFVDNEVDYAYIARQTQAYDRTEVERILYEEVAPVCYINLMTVIPEIWMGFAREPLLEEIEESLALRRSSRWQAFRGRLFIRWIRFRGAYIWEEICKHYEAR
;
A
#
# COMPACT_ATOMS: atom_id res chain seq x y z
N MET A 1 -1.68 -12.40 -20.12
CA MET A 1 -2.74 -12.29 -19.67
C MET A 1 -2.84 -11.25 -18.73
N SER A 2 -3.69 -10.56 -18.81
CA SER A 2 -3.73 -9.50 -18.02
C SER A 2 -4.16 -9.85 -16.70
N SER A 3 -3.70 -9.17 -15.79
CA SER A 3 -4.11 -9.39 -14.46
C SER A 3 -5.20 -8.41 -14.16
N ASP A 4 -6.25 -8.51 -14.89
CA ASP A 4 -7.33 -7.55 -14.73
C ASP A 4 -7.89 -7.59 -13.34
N ILE A 5 -7.45 -6.66 -12.51
CA ILE A 5 -7.93 -6.53 -11.15
C ILE A 5 -9.15 -5.63 -11.19
N THR A 6 -10.28 -6.14 -10.69
CA THR A 6 -11.49 -5.32 -10.65
C THR A 6 -11.36 -4.24 -9.60
N PRO A 7 -12.18 -3.17 -9.68
CA PRO A 7 -12.12 -2.14 -8.64
C PRO A 7 -12.34 -2.69 -7.23
N LYS A 8 -13.26 -3.65 -7.07
CA LYS A 8 -13.47 -4.24 -5.76
C LYS A 8 -12.24 -5.00 -5.29
N GLN A 9 -11.64 -5.77 -6.19
CA GLN A 9 -10.42 -6.51 -5.84
C GLN A 9 -9.30 -5.57 -5.49
N ARG A 10 -9.17 -4.45 -6.22
CA ARG A 10 -8.14 -3.47 -5.92
C ARG A 10 -8.34 -2.87 -4.53
N ASP A 11 -9.58 -2.58 -4.17
CA ASP A 11 -9.87 -2.06 -2.84
C ASP A 11 -9.51 -3.08 -1.77
N ASP A 12 -9.83 -4.35 -2.01
CA ASP A 12 -9.47 -5.41 -1.06
C ASP A 12 -7.96 -5.51 -0.90
N ILE A 13 -7.22 -5.42 -2.00
CA ILE A 13 -5.76 -5.47 -1.96
C ILE A 13 -5.22 -4.28 -1.20
N ARG A 14 -5.75 -3.09 -1.46
CA ARG A 14 -5.32 -1.88 -0.77
C ARG A 14 -5.48 -2.01 0.74
N TYR A 15 -6.62 -2.53 1.15
CA TYR A 15 -6.89 -2.64 2.57
C TYR A 15 -5.96 -3.67 3.23
N VAL A 16 -5.77 -4.81 2.58
CA VAL A 16 -4.89 -5.83 3.11
C VAL A 16 -3.45 -5.31 3.21
N LEU A 17 -2.99 -4.60 2.18
CA LEU A 17 -1.63 -4.10 2.18
C LEU A 17 -1.41 -3.04 3.26
N SER A 18 -2.45 -2.35 3.68
CA SER A 18 -2.30 -1.35 4.74
C SER A 18 -1.86 -1.99 6.05
N ASP A 19 -2.10 -3.29 6.22
CA ASP A 19 -1.65 -3.97 7.43
C ASP A 19 -0.13 -3.97 7.57
N ALA A 20 0.60 -3.76 6.47
CA ALA A 20 2.06 -3.69 6.55
C ALA A 20 2.54 -2.44 7.27
N PHE A 21 1.65 -1.48 7.51
CA PHE A 21 2.00 -0.20 8.11
C PHE A 21 1.40 0.01 9.48
N VAL A 22 0.90 -1.07 10.10
CA VAL A 22 0.37 -0.94 11.45
C VAL A 22 1.52 -0.92 12.45
N ASP A 23 1.21 -0.44 13.64
CA ASP A 23 2.22 -0.26 14.67
C ASP A 23 2.48 -1.53 15.48
N ASN A 24 1.75 -2.58 15.20
CA ASN A 24 1.98 -3.85 15.87
C ASN A 24 2.85 -4.72 15.01
N GLU A 25 3.05 -5.94 15.49
CA GLU A 25 3.75 -6.93 14.70
C GLU A 25 2.96 -7.22 13.43
N VAL A 26 3.62 -7.14 12.29
CA VAL A 26 2.95 -7.31 11.00
C VAL A 26 2.89 -8.78 10.63
N ASP A 27 1.72 -9.23 10.19
CA ASP A 27 1.54 -10.60 9.74
C ASP A 27 1.73 -10.66 8.22
N TYR A 28 2.98 -10.74 7.81
CA TYR A 28 3.30 -10.76 6.37
C TYR A 28 2.76 -12.01 5.68
N ALA A 29 2.65 -13.12 6.42
CA ALA A 29 2.11 -14.34 5.83
C ALA A 29 0.64 -14.17 5.46
N TYR A 30 -0.12 -13.47 6.30
CA TYR A 30 -1.51 -13.19 5.98
C TYR A 30 -1.63 -12.32 4.73
N ILE A 31 -0.80 -11.26 4.67
CA ILE A 31 -0.82 -10.38 3.52
C ILE A 31 -0.50 -11.15 2.24
N ALA A 32 0.51 -12.02 2.31
CA ALA A 32 0.89 -12.81 1.14
C ALA A 32 -0.23 -13.73 0.70
N ARG A 33 -0.90 -14.38 1.66
CA ARG A 33 -2.00 -15.28 1.31
C ARG A 33 -3.13 -14.54 0.60
N GLN A 34 -3.40 -13.31 1.03
CA GLN A 34 -4.50 -12.55 0.46
C GLN A 34 -4.17 -11.96 -0.90
N THR A 35 -2.89 -11.86 -1.26
CA THR A 35 -2.50 -11.20 -2.50
C THR A 35 -1.86 -12.14 -3.51
N GLN A 36 -1.59 -13.39 -3.14
CA GLN A 36 -0.79 -14.27 -4.03
C GLN A 36 -1.53 -14.65 -5.31
N ALA A 37 -2.85 -14.52 -5.36
CA ALA A 37 -3.61 -14.84 -6.55
C ALA A 37 -3.47 -13.78 -7.64
N TYR A 38 -2.90 -12.63 -7.32
CA TYR A 38 -2.83 -11.50 -8.24
C TYR A 38 -1.42 -11.35 -8.76
N ASP A 39 -1.30 -10.60 -9.87
CA ASP A 39 0.00 -10.32 -10.46
C ASP A 39 0.89 -9.59 -9.45
N ARG A 40 2.08 -10.13 -9.21
CA ARG A 40 2.98 -9.59 -8.19
C ARG A 40 3.42 -8.16 -8.50
N THR A 41 3.68 -7.89 -9.77
CA THR A 41 4.11 -6.55 -10.17
C THR A 41 3.01 -5.53 -9.85
N GLU A 42 1.76 -5.90 -10.11
CA GLU A 42 0.64 -5.02 -9.82
C GLU A 42 0.46 -4.83 -8.32
N VAL A 43 0.60 -5.90 -7.55
CA VAL A 43 0.47 -5.81 -6.10
C VAL A 43 1.57 -4.91 -5.53
N GLU A 44 2.79 -5.06 -6.01
CA GLU A 44 3.89 -4.21 -5.55
C GLU A 44 3.62 -2.74 -5.90
N ARG A 45 3.10 -2.50 -7.10
CA ARG A 45 2.80 -1.15 -7.52
C ARG A 45 1.71 -0.53 -6.63
N ILE A 46 0.66 -1.31 -6.34
CA ILE A 46 -0.39 -0.83 -5.45
C ILE A 46 0.18 -0.50 -4.08
N LEU A 47 1.04 -1.37 -3.57
CA LEU A 47 1.64 -1.16 -2.26
C LEU A 47 2.40 0.16 -2.20
N TYR A 48 3.28 0.40 -3.14
CA TYR A 48 4.18 1.56 -3.04
C TYR A 48 3.61 2.84 -3.63
N GLU A 49 2.71 2.74 -4.61
CA GLU A 49 2.22 3.94 -5.27
C GLU A 49 0.86 4.38 -4.76
N GLU A 50 0.08 3.48 -4.18
CA GLU A 50 -1.26 3.83 -3.74
C GLU A 50 -1.43 3.78 -2.23
N VAL A 51 -0.96 2.72 -1.60
CA VAL A 51 -1.17 2.52 -0.17
C VAL A 51 -0.11 3.21 0.67
N ALA A 52 1.15 2.99 0.34
CA ALA A 52 2.24 3.49 1.16
C ALA A 52 2.24 5.01 1.33
N PRO A 53 1.99 5.81 0.27
CA PRO A 53 2.02 7.26 0.46
C PRO A 53 1.02 7.74 1.50
N VAL A 54 -0.17 7.13 1.53
CA VAL A 54 -1.18 7.52 2.51
C VAL A 54 -0.80 7.03 3.90
N CYS A 55 -0.38 5.77 3.99
CA CYS A 55 -0.10 5.18 5.28
C CYS A 55 1.14 5.77 5.94
N TYR A 56 2.16 6.08 5.15
CA TYR A 56 3.36 6.70 5.71
C TYR A 56 3.06 8.06 6.29
N ILE A 57 2.26 8.86 5.60
CA ILE A 57 1.91 10.17 6.11
C ILE A 57 1.17 10.03 7.43
N ASN A 58 0.23 9.11 7.50
CA ASN A 58 -0.52 8.91 8.73
C ASN A 58 0.36 8.46 9.87
N LEU A 59 1.31 7.57 9.61
CA LEU A 59 2.22 7.11 10.65
C LEU A 59 3.13 8.22 11.14
N MET A 60 3.48 9.16 10.27
CA MET A 60 4.41 10.23 10.62
C MET A 60 3.72 11.40 11.31
N THR A 61 2.42 11.57 11.09
CA THR A 61 1.73 12.75 11.60
C THR A 61 0.79 12.48 12.76
N VAL A 62 0.35 11.24 12.91
CA VAL A 62 -0.60 10.88 13.95
C VAL A 62 0.14 10.16 15.04
N ILE A 63 -0.16 10.50 16.29
CA ILE A 63 0.48 9.86 17.43
C ILE A 63 -0.62 9.29 18.31
N PRO A 64 -1.31 8.29 17.85
CA PRO A 64 -2.35 7.70 18.67
C PRO A 64 -1.71 6.90 19.79
N GLU A 65 -2.41 6.85 20.90
CA GLU A 65 -1.93 6.04 21.99
C GLU A 65 -1.95 4.58 21.65
N ILE A 66 -2.96 4.17 20.90
CA ILE A 66 -3.05 2.79 20.45
C ILE A 66 -3.39 2.83 18.98
N TRP A 67 -2.53 2.24 18.17
CA TRP A 67 -2.77 2.21 16.73
C TRP A 67 -3.19 0.79 16.36
N MET A 68 -4.47 0.63 16.03
CA MET A 68 -5.03 -0.69 15.75
C MET A 68 -5.10 -1.01 14.27
N GLY A 69 -4.62 -0.11 13.44
CA GLY A 69 -4.68 -0.31 12.01
C GLY A 69 -5.59 0.73 11.37
N PHE A 70 -5.82 0.57 10.07
CA PHE A 70 -6.58 1.56 9.30
C PHE A 70 -8.03 1.09 9.15
N ALA A 71 -8.97 2.02 9.32
CA ALA A 71 -10.35 1.75 9.01
C ALA A 71 -10.50 1.69 7.49
N ARG A 72 -11.30 0.73 7.00
CA ARG A 72 -11.34 0.45 5.57
C ARG A 72 -11.84 1.64 4.75
N GLU A 73 -13.01 2.16 5.07
CA GLU A 73 -13.60 3.19 4.21
C GLU A 73 -12.81 4.49 4.21
N PRO A 74 -12.43 5.03 5.36
CA PRO A 74 -11.60 6.24 5.34
C PRO A 74 -10.27 6.02 4.62
N LEU A 75 -9.67 4.85 4.77
CA LEU A 75 -8.41 4.57 4.10
C LEU A 75 -8.58 4.61 2.59
N LEU A 76 -9.61 3.94 2.08
CA LEU A 76 -9.84 3.90 0.64
C LEU A 76 -10.13 5.29 0.09
N GLU A 77 -10.88 6.09 0.84
CA GLU A 77 -11.15 7.47 0.42
C GLU A 77 -9.87 8.28 0.36
N GLU A 78 -8.99 8.13 1.34
CA GLU A 78 -7.74 8.87 1.34
C GLU A 78 -6.84 8.44 0.19
N ILE A 79 -6.83 7.17 -0.15
CA ILE A 79 -6.05 6.70 -1.28
C ILE A 79 -6.55 7.35 -2.57
N GLU A 80 -7.89 7.38 -2.77
CA GLU A 80 -8.43 7.99 -3.97
C GLU A 80 -8.14 9.48 -4.02
N GLU A 81 -8.22 10.16 -2.88
CA GLU A 81 -7.90 11.58 -2.83
C GLU A 81 -6.44 11.84 -3.15
N SER A 82 -5.56 10.97 -2.65
CA SER A 82 -4.14 11.10 -2.92
C SER A 82 -3.86 10.93 -4.41
N LEU A 83 -4.48 9.94 -5.03
CA LEU A 83 -4.29 9.71 -6.45
C LEU A 83 -4.84 10.88 -7.28
N ALA A 84 -6.00 11.41 -6.88
CA ALA A 84 -6.58 12.54 -7.60
C ALA A 84 -5.69 13.76 -7.48
N LEU A 85 -5.11 13.99 -6.31
CA LEU A 85 -4.22 15.12 -6.10
C LEU A 85 -3.01 15.03 -7.01
N ARG A 86 -2.42 13.85 -7.14
CA ARG A 86 -1.25 13.68 -8.00
C ARG A 86 -1.59 13.89 -9.47
N ARG A 87 -2.85 13.62 -9.84
CA ARG A 87 -3.29 13.86 -11.23
C ARG A 87 -3.64 15.33 -11.49
N SER A 88 -3.78 16.12 -10.42
CA SER A 88 -4.30 17.47 -10.55
C SER A 88 -3.29 18.44 -11.15
N SER A 89 -1.98 18.17 -11.03
CA SER A 89 -0.98 19.05 -11.60
C SER A 89 0.33 18.30 -11.75
N ARG A 90 1.20 18.84 -12.62
CA ARG A 90 2.52 18.25 -12.82
C ARG A 90 3.36 18.35 -11.57
N TRP A 91 3.19 19.44 -10.84
CA TRP A 91 3.95 19.64 -9.60
C TRP A 91 3.60 18.56 -8.57
N GLN A 92 2.30 18.29 -8.41
CA GLN A 92 1.88 17.28 -7.46
C GLN A 92 2.35 15.89 -7.91
N ALA A 93 2.30 15.62 -9.21
CA ALA A 93 2.79 14.35 -9.74
C ALA A 93 4.28 14.19 -9.47
N PHE A 94 5.05 15.26 -9.66
CA PHE A 94 6.49 15.22 -9.44
C PHE A 94 6.81 14.94 -7.97
N ARG A 95 6.17 15.68 -7.08
CA ARG A 95 6.38 15.47 -5.64
C ARG A 95 5.98 14.06 -5.23
N GLY A 96 4.90 13.56 -5.81
CA GLY A 96 4.46 12.21 -5.52
C GLY A 96 5.48 11.18 -5.95
N ARG A 97 6.07 11.35 -7.13
CA ARG A 97 7.09 10.41 -7.59
C ARG A 97 8.31 10.41 -6.68
N LEU A 98 8.73 11.59 -6.22
CA LEU A 98 9.86 11.66 -5.32
C LEU A 98 9.55 10.98 -3.99
N PHE A 99 8.36 11.21 -3.47
CA PHE A 99 7.96 10.58 -2.21
C PHE A 99 7.90 9.07 -2.38
N ILE A 100 7.35 8.58 -3.48
CA ILE A 100 7.26 7.15 -3.74
C ILE A 100 8.66 6.54 -3.85
N ARG A 101 9.58 7.21 -4.51
CA ARG A 101 10.95 6.70 -4.61
C ARG A 101 11.59 6.60 -3.24
N TRP A 102 11.37 7.59 -2.40
CA TRP A 102 11.89 7.58 -1.04
C TRP A 102 11.28 6.41 -0.25
N ILE A 103 9.97 6.22 -0.39
CA ILE A 103 9.30 5.14 0.30
C ILE A 103 9.83 3.79 -0.17
N ARG A 104 10.02 3.62 -1.48
CA ARG A 104 10.57 2.37 -2.00
C ARG A 104 11.95 2.09 -1.44
N PHE A 105 12.73 3.13 -1.27
CA PHE A 105 14.07 2.97 -0.72
C PHE A 105 14.01 2.59 0.76
N ARG A 106 13.21 3.32 1.54
CA ARG A 106 13.13 3.08 2.97
C ARG A 106 12.32 1.84 3.31
N GLY A 107 11.35 1.52 2.50
CA GLY A 107 10.43 0.44 2.79
C GLY A 107 10.59 -0.77 1.90
N ALA A 108 11.75 -0.91 1.26
CA ALA A 108 11.97 -2.05 0.37
C ALA A 108 11.78 -3.38 1.11
N TYR A 109 12.10 -3.41 2.39
CA TYR A 109 11.98 -4.64 3.17
C TYR A 109 10.54 -5.14 3.26
N ILE A 110 9.57 -4.23 3.15
CA ILE A 110 8.17 -4.63 3.27
C ILE A 110 7.80 -5.61 2.16
N TRP A 111 8.13 -5.27 0.91
CA TRP A 111 7.82 -6.15 -0.19
C TRP A 111 8.64 -7.43 -0.13
N GLU A 112 9.88 -7.31 0.31
CA GLU A 112 10.71 -8.50 0.46
C GLU A 112 10.13 -9.47 1.48
N GLU A 113 9.62 -8.95 2.61
CA GLU A 113 9.03 -9.81 3.61
C GLU A 113 7.75 -10.46 3.10
N ILE A 114 6.94 -9.71 2.35
CA ILE A 114 5.73 -10.30 1.78
C ILE A 114 6.09 -11.42 0.81
N CYS A 115 7.09 -11.17 -0.04
CA CYS A 115 7.47 -12.15 -1.05
C CYS A 115 8.01 -13.43 -0.45
N LYS A 116 8.61 -13.36 0.73
CA LYS A 116 9.10 -14.57 1.37
C LYS A 116 7.99 -15.56 1.68
N HIS A 117 6.77 -15.07 1.83
CA HIS A 117 5.63 -15.92 2.17
C HIS A 117 4.81 -16.33 0.97
N TYR A 118 5.16 -15.86 -0.23
CA TYR A 118 4.50 -16.36 -1.42
C TYR A 118 4.97 -17.78 -1.68
N GLU A 119 4.04 -18.61 -2.12
CA GLU A 119 4.43 -19.99 -2.42
C GLU A 119 5.28 -20.03 -3.66
N ALA A 120 6.25 -20.93 -3.66
CA ALA A 120 7.10 -21.10 -4.81
C ALA A 120 6.28 -21.64 -5.97
N ARG A 121 6.57 -21.16 -7.16
CA ARG A 121 5.87 -21.60 -8.35
C ARG A 121 6.82 -21.99 -9.43
#